data_0b7271fd9629fad714f03fff0ce6a019
#
_entry.id   0b7271fd9629fad714f03fff0ce6a019
#
_cell.length_a   1.000
_cell.length_b   1.000
_cell.length_c   1.000
_cell.angle_alpha   90.00
_cell.angle_beta   90.00
_cell.angle_gamma   90.00
#
_symmetry.space_group_name_H-M   'P 1'
#
loop_
_entity.id
_entity.type
_entity.pdbx_description
1 polymer ?
#
loop_
_entity_poly.entity_id
_entity_poly.type
_entity_poly.pdbx_seq_one_letter_code
_entity_poly.pdbx_strand_id
1 'polypeptide(L)'
;ATKSKTLIDLIKNSGHIAPEEVQAALTAASLMGMNNVWYPFVEMADDEDLKTQGAQLRMNAYATNGGVDKRRFEMYALAASIVGKCHFCVKSHFDLLRKEGMSTTQLRDVGRIAAVINAASQVMAAEGL
;
A
#
# COMPACT_ATOMS: atom_id res chain seq x y z
N ALA A 1 -2.00 2.56 5.62
CA ALA A 1 -1.80 1.19 6.11
C ALA A 1 -1.58 1.13 7.61
N THR A 2 -0.83 2.05 8.19
CA THR A 2 -0.72 2.15 9.65
C THR A 2 -1.91 2.94 10.20
N LYS A 3 -2.23 2.74 11.49
CA LYS A 3 -3.48 3.27 12.06
C LYS A 3 -3.26 4.31 13.16
N SER A 4 -2.03 4.78 13.38
CA SER A 4 -1.79 5.87 14.33
C SER A 4 -2.18 7.20 13.70
N LYS A 5 -3.27 7.79 14.18
CA LYS A 5 -3.72 9.11 13.71
C LYS A 5 -2.66 10.17 13.96
N THR A 6 -2.01 10.14 15.13
CA THR A 6 -0.95 11.09 15.48
C THR A 6 0.20 11.04 14.50
N LEU A 7 0.66 9.82 14.13
CA LEU A 7 1.74 9.64 13.16
C LEU A 7 1.33 10.12 11.77
N ILE A 8 0.11 9.79 11.35
CA ILE A 8 -0.42 10.23 10.06
C ILE A 8 -0.46 11.76 10.00
N ASP A 9 -0.97 12.42 11.04
CA ASP A 9 -1.06 13.89 11.10
C ASP A 9 0.33 14.52 11.10
N LEU A 10 1.29 13.94 11.80
CA LEU A 10 2.68 14.39 11.81
C LEU A 10 3.27 14.39 10.39
N ILE A 11 3.08 13.31 9.66
CA ILE A 11 3.59 13.18 8.29
C ILE A 11 2.89 14.16 7.36
N LYS A 12 1.55 14.25 7.43
CA LYS A 12 0.76 15.17 6.61
C LYS A 12 1.15 16.64 6.83
N ASN A 13 1.48 17.01 8.06
CA ASN A 13 1.78 18.37 8.44
C ASN A 13 3.27 18.69 8.45
N SER A 14 4.11 17.76 7.98
CA SER A 14 5.58 17.92 7.97
C SER A 14 6.07 18.99 6.99
N GLY A 15 5.27 19.35 5.99
CA GLY A 15 5.67 20.25 4.92
C GLY A 15 6.49 19.57 3.82
N HIS A 16 6.75 18.27 3.93
CA HIS A 16 7.53 17.51 2.96
C HIS A 16 6.68 16.76 1.94
N ILE A 17 5.37 16.71 2.12
CA ILE A 17 4.45 15.94 1.25
C ILE A 17 3.36 16.89 0.73
N ALA A 18 3.26 17.00 -0.60
CA ALA A 18 2.25 17.83 -1.25
C ALA A 18 0.84 17.25 -1.04
N PRO A 19 -0.22 18.08 -1.06
CA PRO A 19 -1.59 17.61 -0.87
C PRO A 19 -2.01 16.50 -1.84
N GLU A 20 -1.60 16.56 -3.10
CA GLU A 20 -1.89 15.52 -4.10
C GLU A 20 -1.20 14.21 -3.79
N GLU A 21 -0.02 14.25 -3.18
CA GLU A 21 0.67 13.04 -2.71
C GLU A 21 -0.07 12.40 -1.53
N VAL A 22 -0.56 13.22 -0.60
CA VAL A 22 -1.39 12.73 0.51
C VAL A 22 -2.65 12.05 -0.02
N GLN A 23 -3.31 12.67 -1.00
CA GLN A 23 -4.51 12.11 -1.62
C GLN A 23 -4.22 10.77 -2.27
N ALA A 24 -3.13 10.68 -3.03
CA ALA A 24 -2.72 9.45 -3.70
C ALA A 24 -2.38 8.34 -2.69
N ALA A 25 -1.67 8.69 -1.61
CA ALA A 25 -1.31 7.73 -0.56
C ALA A 25 -2.56 7.19 0.16
N LEU A 26 -3.54 8.05 0.43
CA LEU A 26 -4.79 7.62 1.06
C LEU A 26 -5.61 6.74 0.12
N THR A 27 -5.65 7.07 -1.17
CA THR A 27 -6.32 6.25 -2.19
C THR A 27 -5.65 4.86 -2.27
N ALA A 28 -4.32 4.82 -2.31
CA ALA A 28 -3.58 3.56 -2.32
C ALA A 28 -3.83 2.74 -1.05
N ALA A 29 -3.85 3.38 0.11
CA ALA A 29 -4.10 2.71 1.38
C ALA A 29 -5.51 2.11 1.42
N SER A 30 -6.51 2.84 0.93
CA SER A 30 -7.89 2.36 0.84
C SER A 30 -8.00 1.16 -0.09
N LEU A 31 -7.43 1.28 -1.29
CA LEU A 31 -7.48 0.23 -2.29
C LEU A 31 -6.77 -1.03 -1.80
N MET A 32 -5.59 -0.88 -1.21
CA MET A 32 -4.83 -2.01 -0.68
C MET A 32 -5.45 -2.58 0.58
N GLY A 33 -6.17 -1.77 1.36
CA GLY A 33 -6.98 -2.26 2.48
C GLY A 33 -7.99 -3.30 2.04
N MET A 34 -8.53 -3.14 0.83
CA MET A 34 -9.43 -4.11 0.19
C MET A 34 -8.67 -5.28 -0.41
N ASN A 35 -7.68 -4.99 -1.26
CA ASN A 35 -6.94 -6.01 -2.01
C ASN A 35 -6.12 -6.90 -1.09
N ASN A 36 -5.55 -6.36 -0.02
CA ASN A 36 -4.75 -7.12 0.93
C ASN A 36 -5.60 -8.08 1.78
N VAL A 37 -6.91 -7.99 1.69
CA VAL A 37 -7.84 -8.96 2.30
C VAL A 37 -8.32 -9.96 1.24
N TRP A 38 -8.71 -9.48 0.07
CA TRP A 38 -9.25 -10.33 -0.97
C TRP A 38 -8.25 -11.38 -1.48
N TYR A 39 -7.05 -10.94 -1.88
CA TYR A 39 -6.07 -11.86 -2.45
C TYR A 39 -5.55 -12.90 -1.46
N PRO A 40 -5.22 -12.55 -0.21
CA PRO A 40 -4.91 -13.55 0.80
C PRO A 40 -6.05 -14.52 1.08
N PHE A 41 -7.29 -14.06 1.04
CA PHE A 41 -8.46 -14.95 1.17
C PHE A 41 -8.47 -16.01 0.08
N VAL A 42 -8.32 -15.60 -1.18
CA VAL A 42 -8.30 -16.54 -2.31
C VAL A 42 -7.14 -17.53 -2.19
N GLU A 43 -5.96 -17.04 -1.78
CA GLU A 43 -4.78 -17.88 -1.56
C GLU A 43 -5.00 -18.89 -0.44
N MET A 44 -5.53 -18.44 0.70
CA MET A 44 -5.76 -19.30 1.88
C MET A 44 -6.84 -20.32 1.66
N ALA A 45 -7.91 -19.97 0.92
CA ALA A 45 -8.99 -20.89 0.60
C ALA A 45 -8.51 -21.99 -0.33
N ASP A 46 -7.57 -21.68 -1.23
CA ASP A 46 -6.97 -22.63 -2.17
C ASP A 46 -8.00 -23.48 -2.91
N ASP A 47 -9.09 -22.85 -3.35
CA ASP A 47 -10.20 -23.49 -4.03
C ASP A 47 -10.16 -23.16 -5.52
N GLU A 48 -10.16 -24.19 -6.37
CA GLU A 48 -10.02 -24.00 -7.82
C GLU A 48 -11.20 -23.24 -8.43
N ASP A 49 -12.42 -23.45 -7.94
CA ASP A 49 -13.59 -22.73 -8.44
C ASP A 49 -13.51 -21.25 -8.05
N LEU A 50 -13.11 -20.95 -6.81
CA LEU A 50 -12.94 -19.58 -6.35
C LEU A 50 -11.91 -18.83 -7.18
N LYS A 51 -10.81 -19.49 -7.55
CA LYS A 51 -9.74 -18.89 -8.37
C LYS A 51 -10.24 -18.45 -9.74
N THR A 52 -11.32 -19.03 -10.23
CA THR A 52 -11.91 -18.66 -11.53
C THR A 52 -12.90 -17.51 -11.43
N GLN A 53 -13.32 -17.13 -10.23
CA GLN A 53 -14.30 -16.07 -10.03
C GLN A 53 -13.61 -14.71 -10.04
N GLY A 54 -14.19 -13.75 -10.75
CA GLY A 54 -13.75 -12.36 -10.66
C GLY A 54 -14.09 -11.79 -9.30
N ALA A 55 -13.21 -10.95 -8.75
CA ALA A 55 -13.44 -10.33 -7.44
C ALA A 55 -14.67 -9.42 -7.39
N GLN A 56 -15.02 -8.81 -8.55
CA GLN A 56 -16.11 -7.83 -8.67
C GLN A 56 -15.94 -6.66 -7.68
N LEU A 57 -14.70 -6.23 -7.51
CA LEU A 57 -14.31 -5.09 -6.67
C LEU A 57 -13.67 -4.02 -7.55
N ARG A 58 -13.82 -2.75 -7.18
CA ARG A 58 -13.24 -1.63 -7.94
C ARG A 58 -11.75 -1.47 -7.60
N MET A 59 -10.92 -2.30 -8.20
CA MET A 59 -9.48 -2.35 -7.90
C MET A 59 -8.66 -1.30 -8.64
N ASN A 60 -9.25 -0.57 -9.58
CA ASN A 60 -8.57 0.43 -10.41
C ASN A 60 -9.00 1.86 -10.09
N ALA A 61 -9.42 2.12 -8.86
CA ALA A 61 -9.92 3.43 -8.44
C ALA A 61 -8.88 4.55 -8.62
N TYR A 62 -7.60 4.21 -8.66
CA TYR A 62 -6.55 5.21 -8.87
C TYR A 62 -6.70 5.94 -10.22
N ALA A 63 -7.31 5.29 -11.21
CA ALA A 63 -7.52 5.90 -12.52
C ALA A 63 -8.36 7.18 -12.46
N THR A 64 -9.18 7.31 -11.43
CA THR A 64 -10.06 8.47 -11.22
C THR A 64 -9.64 9.34 -10.03
N ASN A 65 -8.80 8.85 -9.13
CA ASN A 65 -8.46 9.53 -7.88
C ASN A 65 -6.96 9.57 -7.59
N GLY A 66 -6.12 9.22 -8.56
CA GLY A 66 -4.69 9.04 -8.34
C GLY A 66 -3.96 10.31 -7.95
N GLY A 67 -4.20 11.42 -8.66
CA GLY A 67 -3.56 12.69 -8.38
C GLY A 67 -2.06 12.78 -8.65
N VAL A 68 -1.38 11.65 -8.83
CA VAL A 68 0.05 11.53 -9.11
C VAL A 68 0.26 10.56 -10.27
N ASP A 69 1.50 10.45 -10.75
CA ASP A 69 1.82 9.49 -11.80
C ASP A 69 1.68 8.04 -11.29
N LYS A 70 1.58 7.11 -12.23
CA LYS A 70 1.40 5.69 -11.93
C LYS A 70 2.51 5.13 -11.04
N ARG A 71 3.76 5.53 -11.30
CA ARG A 71 4.92 5.04 -10.55
C ARG A 71 4.82 5.38 -9.06
N ARG A 72 4.48 6.63 -8.75
CA ARG A 72 4.31 7.06 -7.34
C ARG A 72 3.15 6.35 -6.68
N PHE A 73 2.02 6.23 -7.37
CA PHE A 73 0.87 5.50 -6.85
C PHE A 73 1.23 4.06 -6.54
N GLU A 74 1.95 3.38 -7.45
CA GLU A 74 2.38 2.00 -7.26
C GLU A 74 3.37 1.86 -6.10
N MET A 75 4.19 2.86 -5.83
CA MET A 75 5.07 2.87 -4.66
C MET A 75 4.27 2.89 -3.35
N TYR A 76 3.22 3.71 -3.29
CA TYR A 76 2.33 3.75 -2.13
C TYR A 76 1.58 2.44 -1.97
N ALA A 77 1.12 1.86 -3.07
CA ALA A 77 0.44 0.56 -3.07
C ALA A 77 1.38 -0.57 -2.60
N LEU A 78 2.64 -0.55 -3.05
CA LEU A 78 3.64 -1.51 -2.58
C LEU A 78 3.86 -1.37 -1.07
N ALA A 79 4.08 -0.16 -0.57
CA ALA A 79 4.30 0.07 0.86
C ALA A 79 3.12 -0.43 1.70
N ALA A 80 1.91 -0.12 1.29
CA ALA A 80 0.70 -0.60 1.98
C ALA A 80 0.58 -2.12 1.95
N SER A 81 0.93 -2.74 0.82
CA SER A 81 0.87 -4.20 0.66
C SER A 81 1.93 -4.94 1.47
N ILE A 82 3.10 -4.32 1.65
CA ILE A 82 4.15 -4.88 2.53
C ILE A 82 3.63 -4.96 3.97
N VAL A 83 3.03 -3.87 4.46
CA VAL A 83 2.43 -3.85 5.80
C VAL A 83 1.28 -4.84 5.90
N GLY A 84 0.46 -4.94 4.86
CA GLY A 84 -0.66 -5.88 4.79
C GLY A 84 -0.25 -7.34 4.59
N LYS A 85 1.01 -7.60 4.25
CA LYS A 85 1.57 -8.95 4.05
C LYS A 85 0.80 -9.76 2.99
N CYS A 86 0.33 -9.09 1.96
CA CYS A 86 -0.35 -9.73 0.83
C CYS A 86 0.68 -10.19 -0.19
N HIS A 87 0.90 -11.51 -0.29
CA HIS A 87 1.91 -12.08 -1.20
C HIS A 87 1.69 -11.66 -2.65
N PHE A 88 0.48 -11.84 -3.15
CA PHE A 88 0.13 -11.46 -4.52
C PHE A 88 0.32 -9.96 -4.76
N CYS A 89 -0.16 -9.14 -3.84
CA CYS A 89 -0.11 -7.69 -3.98
C CYS A 89 1.33 -7.17 -4.00
N VAL A 90 2.17 -7.65 -3.07
CA VAL A 90 3.59 -7.28 -3.01
C VAL A 90 4.30 -7.66 -4.31
N LYS A 91 4.11 -8.90 -4.76
CA LYS A 91 4.73 -9.39 -5.99
C LYS A 91 4.31 -8.57 -7.20
N SER A 92 3.03 -8.29 -7.32
CA SER A 92 2.47 -7.53 -8.44
C SER A 92 3.04 -6.11 -8.52
N HIS A 93 3.00 -5.36 -7.41
CA HIS A 93 3.50 -3.98 -7.37
C HIS A 93 5.02 -3.92 -7.51
N PHE A 94 5.74 -4.86 -6.90
CA PHE A 94 7.19 -4.94 -7.01
C PHE A 94 7.63 -5.15 -8.46
N ASP A 95 7.04 -6.13 -9.14
CA ASP A 95 7.38 -6.44 -10.52
C ASP A 95 7.05 -5.27 -11.46
N LEU A 96 5.92 -4.63 -11.24
CA LEU A 96 5.52 -3.46 -12.04
C LEU A 96 6.52 -2.31 -11.88
N LEU A 97 6.91 -2.00 -10.64
CA LEU A 97 7.88 -0.95 -10.36
C LEU A 97 9.26 -1.28 -10.93
N ARG A 98 9.66 -2.54 -10.92
CA ARG A 98 10.88 -2.98 -11.58
C ARG A 98 10.84 -2.68 -13.07
N LYS A 99 9.72 -2.97 -13.73
CA LYS A 99 9.52 -2.66 -15.15
C LYS A 99 9.52 -1.15 -15.42
N GLU A 100 9.07 -0.36 -14.47
CA GLU A 100 9.09 1.11 -14.56
C GLU A 100 10.48 1.69 -14.29
N GLY A 101 11.49 0.86 -14.10
CA GLY A 101 12.87 1.28 -13.98
C GLY A 101 13.38 1.51 -12.56
N MET A 102 12.64 1.11 -11.54
CA MET A 102 13.13 1.21 -10.16
C MET A 102 14.22 0.17 -9.89
N SER A 103 15.30 0.63 -9.27
CA SER A 103 16.41 -0.23 -8.87
C SER A 103 16.07 -1.07 -7.65
N THR A 104 16.82 -2.14 -7.43
CA THR A 104 16.71 -2.95 -6.21
C THR A 104 16.87 -2.11 -4.95
N THR A 105 17.82 -1.17 -4.96
CA THR A 105 18.07 -0.27 -3.82
C THR A 105 16.83 0.60 -3.53
N GLN A 106 16.20 1.15 -4.55
CA GLN A 106 15.00 1.96 -4.39
C GLN A 106 13.83 1.12 -3.87
N LEU A 107 13.64 -0.08 -4.40
CA LEU A 107 12.60 -1.00 -3.93
C LEU A 107 12.83 -1.44 -2.49
N ARG A 108 14.09 -1.71 -2.13
CA ARG A 108 14.47 -1.99 -0.74
C ARG A 108 14.07 -0.83 0.18
N ASP A 109 14.30 0.39 -0.26
CA ASP A 109 14.01 1.57 0.56
C ASP A 109 12.51 1.74 0.80
N VAL A 110 11.65 1.39 -0.16
CA VAL A 110 10.20 1.35 0.07
C VAL A 110 9.88 0.39 1.23
N GLY A 111 10.47 -0.80 1.22
CA GLY A 111 10.28 -1.78 2.30
C GLY A 111 10.80 -1.29 3.65
N ARG A 112 11.96 -0.64 3.66
CA ARG A 112 12.56 -0.08 4.88
C ARG A 112 11.67 1.00 5.50
N ILE A 113 11.18 1.91 4.69
CA ILE A 113 10.29 2.98 5.16
C ILE A 113 9.00 2.38 5.73
N ALA A 114 8.40 1.44 5.00
CA ALA A 114 7.19 0.75 5.47
C ALA A 114 7.42 0.06 6.82
N ALA A 115 8.56 -0.61 6.99
CA ALA A 115 8.90 -1.32 8.23
C ALA A 115 9.06 -0.35 9.40
N VAL A 116 9.80 0.75 9.22
CA VAL A 116 10.05 1.72 10.27
C VAL A 116 8.76 2.45 10.68
N ILE A 117 7.98 2.88 9.70
CA ILE A 117 6.71 3.57 9.98
C ILE A 117 5.73 2.63 10.70
N ASN A 118 5.69 1.37 10.30
CA ASN A 118 4.84 0.38 10.97
C ASN A 118 5.26 0.19 12.43
N ALA A 119 6.56 0.07 12.68
CA ALA A 119 7.09 -0.06 14.05
C ALA A 119 6.75 1.16 14.91
N ALA A 120 6.97 2.36 14.38
CA ALA A 120 6.63 3.61 15.07
C ALA A 120 5.12 3.68 15.38
N SER A 121 4.29 3.30 14.41
CA SER A 121 2.84 3.29 14.58
C SER A 121 2.40 2.36 15.71
N GLN A 122 3.01 1.20 15.84
CA GLN A 122 2.68 0.26 16.91
C GLN A 122 3.03 0.80 18.29
N VAL A 123 4.21 1.40 18.44
CA VAL A 123 4.62 2.00 19.71
C VAL A 123 3.71 3.17 20.08
N MET A 124 3.41 4.04 19.13
CA MET A 124 2.51 5.17 19.37
C MET A 124 1.12 4.70 19.76
N ALA A 125 0.59 3.68 19.10
CA ALA A 125 -0.70 3.09 19.44
C ALA A 125 -0.71 2.52 20.85
N ALA A 126 0.37 1.87 21.28
CA ALA A 126 0.51 1.35 22.63
C ALA A 126 0.51 2.45 23.69
N GLU A 127 0.98 3.64 23.33
CA GLU A 127 0.99 4.84 24.20
C GLU A 127 -0.31 5.66 24.09
N GLY A 128 -1.32 5.15 23.36
CA GLY A 128 -2.58 5.85 23.19
C GLY A 128 -2.54 7.00 22.16
N LEU A 129 -1.54 6.98 21.31
CA LEU A 129 -1.36 7.98 20.24
C LEU A 129 -1.67 7.37 18.84
#